data_3abf073e94bf911c4920d4b5f30d6b36
#
_entry.id   3abf073e94bf911c4920d4b5f30d6b36
#
_cell.length_a   1.000
_cell.length_b   1.000
_cell.length_c   1.000
_cell.angle_alpha   90.00
_cell.angle_beta   90.00
_cell.angle_gamma   90.00
#
_symmetry.space_group_name_H-M   'P 1'
#
loop_
_entity.id
_entity.type
_entity.pdbx_description
1 polymer ?
#
loop_
_entity_poly.entity_id
_entity_poly.type
_entity_poly.pdbx_seq_one_letter_code
_entity_poly.pdbx_strand_id
1 'polypeptide(L)'
;SAKIAEEAGFQALFLSGGALAYSVLGRPDFGFLSLAEFGTAIQHIVSSVHAPLIADADNGFGNAIQAANTGAMYEQFGAAGLQIDDKVLPANHPAKNEIIDWELMGPKIKAVRTAVSDDFVIIYRTCAELYDFGVDEAIRRINLAKECSADYAYVDGIKSVENLEKISREAKIPLMVNLNEKGFVGGLPTEQVKALNYCIGLFPISAMLAAAQGMIDVLGALAEQGTTLAVRDKMTNPPTKIHRMMGQFSLVEKYTPYYNE
;
A
#
# COMPACT_ATOMS: atom_id res chain seq x y z
N SER A 1 -5.07 8.93 8.29
CA SER A 1 -3.95 7.98 8.50
C SER A 1 -2.63 8.55 8.01
N ALA A 2 -2.54 9.13 6.80
CA ALA A 2 -1.28 9.61 6.22
C ALA A 2 -0.53 10.61 7.12
N LYS A 3 -1.19 11.68 7.58
CA LYS A 3 -0.60 12.64 8.53
C LYS A 3 -0.13 11.99 9.85
N ILE A 4 -0.86 10.99 10.34
CA ILE A 4 -0.47 10.27 11.56
C ILE A 4 0.81 9.47 11.31
N ALA A 5 0.93 8.82 10.16
CA ALA A 5 2.12 8.07 9.79
C ALA A 5 3.34 8.99 9.60
N GLU A 6 3.17 10.12 8.92
CA GLU A 6 4.24 11.12 8.76
C GLU A 6 4.70 11.67 10.11
N GLU A 7 3.77 12.02 11.00
CA GLU A 7 4.08 12.51 12.36
C GLU A 7 4.76 11.45 13.24
N ALA A 8 4.49 10.17 12.97
CA ALA A 8 5.16 9.04 13.61
C ALA A 8 6.58 8.79 13.07
N GLY A 9 7.01 9.51 12.02
CA GLY A 9 8.37 9.45 11.46
C GLY A 9 8.54 8.45 10.31
N PHE A 10 7.46 7.94 9.72
CA PHE A 10 7.57 7.12 8.51
C PHE A 10 8.05 7.97 7.34
N GLN A 11 9.09 7.49 6.65
CA GLN A 11 9.76 8.21 5.56
C GLN A 11 9.08 8.03 4.20
N ALA A 12 8.22 7.04 4.06
CA ALA A 12 7.40 6.79 2.88
C ALA A 12 6.05 6.21 3.28
N LEU A 13 5.05 6.47 2.46
CA LEU A 13 3.68 6.02 2.67
C LEU A 13 3.26 5.07 1.57
N PHE A 14 2.34 4.16 1.88
CA PHE A 14 1.74 3.26 0.90
C PHE A 14 0.21 3.38 0.92
N LEU A 15 -0.39 3.62 -0.26
CA LEU A 15 -1.83 3.56 -0.46
C LEU A 15 -2.22 2.14 -0.89
N SER A 16 -2.74 1.36 0.05
CA SER A 16 -3.22 0.00 -0.20
C SER A 16 -4.60 -0.01 -0.85
N GLY A 17 -4.76 -0.77 -1.94
CA GLY A 17 -6.06 -1.00 -2.59
C GLY A 17 -7.06 -1.64 -1.65
N GLY A 18 -6.64 -2.67 -0.89
CA GLY A 18 -7.50 -3.31 0.09
C GLY A 18 -7.97 -2.37 1.20
N ALA A 19 -7.07 -1.57 1.79
CA ALA A 19 -7.44 -0.59 2.80
C ALA A 19 -8.40 0.48 2.25
N LEU A 20 -8.18 0.93 1.01
CA LEU A 20 -9.04 1.89 0.33
C LEU A 20 -10.43 1.30 0.04
N ALA A 21 -10.50 0.06 -0.46
CA ALA A 21 -11.78 -0.63 -0.72
C ALA A 21 -12.61 -0.77 0.56
N TYR A 22 -11.99 -1.18 1.68
CA TYR A 22 -12.69 -1.29 2.96
C TYR A 22 -13.16 0.06 3.50
N SER A 23 -12.33 1.10 3.42
CA SER A 23 -12.63 2.40 4.07
C SER A 23 -13.52 3.32 3.22
N VAL A 24 -13.45 3.25 1.90
CA VAL A 24 -14.20 4.15 1.00
C VAL A 24 -15.43 3.46 0.40
N LEU A 25 -15.30 2.21 -0.05
CA LEU A 25 -16.40 1.49 -0.68
C LEU A 25 -17.21 0.63 0.29
N GLY A 26 -16.66 0.28 1.48
CA GLY A 26 -17.25 -0.71 2.38
C GLY A 26 -17.35 -2.09 1.71
N ARG A 27 -16.40 -2.42 0.82
CA ARG A 27 -16.39 -3.66 0.04
C ARG A 27 -15.08 -4.43 0.21
N PRO A 28 -15.09 -5.75 -0.02
CA PRO A 28 -13.88 -6.56 0.00
C PRO A 28 -12.94 -6.19 -1.16
N ASP A 29 -11.66 -6.53 -0.98
CA ASP A 29 -10.59 -6.28 -1.95
C ASP A 29 -10.63 -7.30 -3.11
N PHE A 30 -11.51 -7.05 -4.07
CA PHE A 30 -11.69 -7.87 -5.28
C PHE A 30 -11.42 -7.09 -6.56
N GLY A 31 -10.71 -5.95 -6.49
CA GLY A 31 -10.46 -5.10 -7.65
C GLY A 31 -11.69 -4.27 -8.04
N PHE A 32 -12.49 -3.84 -7.08
CA PHE A 32 -13.66 -2.97 -7.33
C PHE A 32 -13.29 -1.50 -7.50
N LEU A 33 -12.10 -1.10 -7.03
CA LEU A 33 -11.63 0.26 -7.17
C LEU A 33 -11.22 0.56 -8.61
N SER A 34 -11.65 1.71 -9.09
CA SER A 34 -11.25 2.23 -10.38
C SER A 34 -9.97 3.07 -10.28
N LEU A 35 -9.30 3.27 -11.42
CA LEU A 35 -8.17 4.21 -11.54
C LEU A 35 -8.52 5.62 -11.04
N ALA A 36 -9.77 6.08 -11.25
CA ALA A 36 -10.22 7.40 -10.80
C ALA A 36 -10.32 7.51 -9.28
N GLU A 37 -10.78 6.44 -8.60
CA GLU A 37 -10.85 6.40 -7.13
C GLU A 37 -9.46 6.40 -6.50
N PHE A 38 -8.52 5.63 -7.05
CA PHE A 38 -7.11 5.72 -6.65
C PHE A 38 -6.55 7.11 -6.89
N GLY A 39 -6.76 7.71 -8.05
CA GLY A 39 -6.31 9.05 -8.38
C GLY A 39 -6.79 10.10 -7.39
N THR A 40 -8.08 10.07 -7.03
CA THR A 40 -8.66 10.96 -6.01
C THR A 40 -7.98 10.77 -4.64
N ALA A 41 -7.77 9.52 -4.23
CA ALA A 41 -7.11 9.22 -2.97
C ALA A 41 -5.64 9.68 -2.95
N ILE A 42 -4.90 9.46 -4.05
CA ILE A 42 -3.51 9.93 -4.22
C ILE A 42 -3.44 11.45 -4.04
N GLN A 43 -4.27 12.22 -4.77
CA GLN A 43 -4.29 13.68 -4.69
C GLN A 43 -4.59 14.19 -3.28
N HIS A 44 -5.55 13.58 -2.57
CA HIS A 44 -5.88 13.95 -1.20
C HIS A 44 -4.72 13.67 -0.22
N ILE A 45 -4.02 12.55 -0.39
CA ILE A 45 -2.90 12.19 0.48
C ILE A 45 -1.71 13.11 0.19
N VAL A 46 -1.28 13.22 -1.07
CA VAL A 46 -0.11 14.00 -1.47
C VAL A 46 -0.27 15.48 -1.12
N SER A 47 -1.48 16.05 -1.25
CA SER A 47 -1.74 17.44 -0.83
C SER A 47 -1.70 17.66 0.69
N SER A 48 -1.67 16.59 1.48
CA SER A 48 -1.78 16.67 2.94
C SER A 48 -0.51 16.32 3.70
N VAL A 49 0.49 15.71 3.04
CA VAL A 49 1.77 15.24 3.63
C VAL A 49 2.95 15.58 2.73
N HIS A 50 4.16 15.52 3.27
CA HIS A 50 5.42 15.70 2.51
C HIS A 50 6.10 14.36 2.18
N ALA A 51 5.80 13.32 2.95
CA ALA A 51 6.36 12.00 2.72
C ALA A 51 5.93 11.44 1.35
N PRO A 52 6.87 10.86 0.57
CA PRO A 52 6.55 10.27 -0.73
C PRO A 52 5.52 9.14 -0.60
N LEU A 53 4.59 9.10 -1.55
CA LEU A 53 3.52 8.11 -1.61
C LEU A 53 3.78 7.11 -2.73
N ILE A 54 3.81 5.83 -2.39
CA ILE A 54 3.69 4.72 -3.35
C ILE A 54 2.23 4.26 -3.34
N ALA A 55 1.63 4.06 -4.51
CA ALA A 55 0.23 3.65 -4.60
C ALA A 55 0.09 2.26 -5.24
N ASP A 56 -0.82 1.47 -4.70
CA ASP A 56 -1.25 0.21 -5.31
C ASP A 56 -1.92 0.48 -6.66
N ALA A 57 -1.57 -0.29 -7.67
CA ALA A 57 -2.11 -0.19 -9.02
C ALA A 57 -2.74 -1.51 -9.50
N ASP A 58 -3.05 -2.42 -8.56
CA ASP A 58 -3.52 -3.76 -8.90
C ASP A 58 -2.65 -4.35 -10.04
N ASN A 59 -3.28 -4.87 -11.10
CA ASN A 59 -2.55 -5.39 -12.27
C ASN A 59 -2.34 -4.35 -13.39
N GLY A 60 -2.47 -3.05 -13.08
CA GLY A 60 -2.34 -1.94 -14.04
C GLY A 60 -3.63 -1.63 -14.79
N PHE A 61 -4.79 -2.09 -14.32
CA PHE A 61 -6.16 -1.83 -14.81
C PHE A 61 -6.40 -2.20 -16.28
N GLY A 62 -5.64 -3.16 -16.82
CA GLY A 62 -5.85 -3.64 -18.18
C GLY A 62 -4.58 -4.17 -18.86
N ASN A 63 -4.39 -3.88 -20.14
CA ASN A 63 -3.21 -4.29 -20.90
C ASN A 63 -2.01 -3.33 -20.67
N ALA A 64 -0.94 -3.49 -21.47
CA ALA A 64 0.25 -2.65 -21.33
C ALA A 64 -0.01 -1.15 -21.56
N ILE A 65 -0.96 -0.81 -22.44
CA ILE A 65 -1.33 0.59 -22.69
C ILE A 65 -2.03 1.21 -21.46
N GLN A 66 -2.96 0.45 -20.86
CA GLN A 66 -3.60 0.90 -19.63
C GLN A 66 -2.62 0.99 -18.45
N ALA A 67 -1.70 0.04 -18.32
CA ALA A 67 -0.66 0.09 -17.30
C ALA A 67 0.23 1.35 -17.45
N ALA A 68 0.65 1.68 -18.67
CA ALA A 68 1.37 2.91 -18.97
C ALA A 68 0.58 4.16 -18.58
N ASN A 69 -0.70 4.22 -18.96
CA ASN A 69 -1.59 5.32 -18.59
C ASN A 69 -1.75 5.43 -17.07
N THR A 70 -1.84 4.30 -16.36
CA THR A 70 -1.93 4.27 -14.89
C THR A 70 -0.70 4.89 -14.25
N GLY A 71 0.51 4.52 -14.72
CA GLY A 71 1.76 5.10 -14.24
C GLY A 71 1.81 6.62 -14.45
N ALA A 72 1.54 7.07 -15.68
CA ALA A 72 1.53 8.48 -16.03
C ALA A 72 0.51 9.29 -15.20
N MET A 73 -0.69 8.76 -14.99
CA MET A 73 -1.69 9.43 -14.16
C MET A 73 -1.30 9.48 -12.68
N TYR A 74 -0.74 8.40 -12.12
CA TYR A 74 -0.29 8.39 -10.73
C TYR A 74 0.83 9.41 -10.49
N GLU A 75 1.80 9.49 -11.39
CA GLU A 75 2.85 10.50 -11.34
C GLU A 75 2.28 11.91 -11.46
N GLN A 76 1.36 12.16 -12.40
CA GLN A 76 0.67 13.44 -12.54
C GLN A 76 -0.12 13.83 -11.29
N PHE A 77 -0.67 12.87 -10.56
CA PHE A 77 -1.36 13.11 -9.29
C PHE A 77 -0.41 13.29 -8.10
N GLY A 78 0.90 13.15 -8.32
CA GLY A 78 1.95 13.41 -7.35
C GLY A 78 2.39 12.17 -6.55
N ALA A 79 2.01 10.97 -6.96
CA ALA A 79 2.61 9.76 -6.39
C ALA A 79 4.10 9.68 -6.75
N ALA A 80 4.92 9.20 -5.83
CA ALA A 80 6.35 8.97 -6.03
C ALA A 80 6.62 7.60 -6.69
N GLY A 81 5.61 6.76 -6.80
CA GLY A 81 5.72 5.45 -7.44
C GLY A 81 4.43 4.66 -7.38
N LEU A 82 4.46 3.50 -8.00
CA LEU A 82 3.38 2.54 -7.96
C LEU A 82 3.87 1.13 -7.64
N GLN A 83 2.95 0.31 -7.13
CA GLN A 83 3.11 -1.14 -7.09
C GLN A 83 2.18 -1.77 -8.12
N ILE A 84 2.71 -2.60 -8.99
CA ILE A 84 1.92 -3.38 -9.95
C ILE A 84 2.08 -4.87 -9.69
N ASP A 85 0.98 -5.63 -9.73
CA ASP A 85 1.01 -7.06 -9.44
C ASP A 85 0.55 -7.95 -10.62
N ASP A 86 0.78 -9.25 -10.48
CA ASP A 86 0.45 -10.24 -11.49
C ASP A 86 -0.87 -11.00 -11.23
N LYS A 87 -1.74 -10.51 -10.36
CA LYS A 87 -3.05 -11.12 -10.11
C LYS A 87 -3.97 -10.98 -11.31
N VAL A 88 -4.68 -12.05 -11.62
CA VAL A 88 -5.84 -11.98 -12.52
C VAL A 88 -7.05 -11.47 -11.76
N LEU A 89 -7.73 -10.45 -12.31
CA LEU A 89 -8.95 -9.91 -11.70
C LEU A 89 -10.18 -10.77 -12.04
N PRO A 90 -11.14 -10.92 -11.13
CA PRO A 90 -11.19 -10.34 -9.78
C PRO A 90 -10.16 -10.96 -8.85
N ALA A 91 -9.38 -10.12 -8.18
CA ALA A 91 -8.34 -10.55 -7.25
C ALA A 91 -8.94 -11.26 -6.02
N ASN A 92 -8.10 -12.07 -5.35
CA ASN A 92 -8.43 -12.72 -4.07
C ASN A 92 -9.67 -13.64 -4.10
N HIS A 93 -10.11 -14.11 -5.27
CA HIS A 93 -11.25 -15.02 -5.38
C HIS A 93 -10.86 -16.44 -4.95
N PRO A 94 -11.57 -17.06 -3.97
CA PRO A 94 -11.16 -18.34 -3.41
C PRO A 94 -11.05 -19.52 -4.40
N ALA A 95 -11.80 -19.44 -5.51
CA ALA A 95 -11.83 -20.48 -6.54
C ALA A 95 -10.92 -20.18 -7.76
N LYS A 96 -10.19 -19.06 -7.76
CA LYS A 96 -9.35 -18.64 -8.88
C LYS A 96 -8.05 -18.02 -8.38
N ASN A 97 -7.06 -18.86 -8.20
CA ASN A 97 -5.70 -18.46 -7.88
C ASN A 97 -4.89 -18.45 -9.18
N GLU A 98 -5.07 -17.42 -10.01
CA GLU A 98 -4.42 -17.27 -11.30
C GLU A 98 -3.48 -16.07 -11.27
N ILE A 99 -2.32 -16.20 -11.90
CA ILE A 99 -1.39 -15.10 -12.16
C ILE A 99 -1.31 -14.85 -13.66
N ILE A 100 -1.09 -13.59 -14.02
CA ILE A 100 -0.93 -13.17 -15.43
C ILE A 100 0.32 -13.81 -15.99
N ASP A 101 0.24 -14.38 -17.19
CA ASP A 101 1.39 -14.93 -17.90
C ASP A 101 2.49 -13.87 -18.04
N TRP A 102 3.75 -14.32 -17.92
CA TRP A 102 4.88 -13.40 -17.95
C TRP A 102 4.98 -12.62 -19.25
N GLU A 103 4.62 -13.23 -20.37
CA GLU A 103 4.58 -12.65 -21.71
C GLU A 103 3.64 -11.45 -21.81
N LEU A 104 2.66 -11.36 -20.91
CA LEU A 104 1.76 -10.21 -20.78
C LEU A 104 2.19 -9.26 -19.66
N MET A 105 2.77 -9.79 -18.57
CA MET A 105 3.15 -8.98 -17.39
C MET A 105 4.42 -8.16 -17.65
N GLY A 106 5.46 -8.74 -18.24
CA GLY A 106 6.71 -8.03 -18.54
C GLY A 106 6.50 -6.78 -19.41
N PRO A 107 5.73 -6.86 -20.51
CA PRO A 107 5.36 -5.69 -21.30
C PRO A 107 4.62 -4.59 -20.52
N LYS A 108 3.80 -4.93 -19.52
CA LYS A 108 3.15 -3.91 -18.69
C LYS A 108 4.17 -3.11 -17.87
N ILE A 109 5.13 -3.76 -17.22
CA ILE A 109 6.19 -3.11 -16.44
C ILE A 109 7.00 -2.18 -17.35
N LYS A 110 7.43 -2.66 -18.53
CA LYS A 110 8.17 -1.85 -19.52
C LYS A 110 7.36 -0.65 -20.00
N ALA A 111 6.06 -0.83 -20.23
CA ALA A 111 5.18 0.25 -20.67
C ALA A 111 5.02 1.31 -19.58
N VAL A 112 4.88 0.93 -18.31
CA VAL A 112 4.89 1.89 -17.18
C VAL A 112 6.21 2.67 -17.18
N ARG A 113 7.37 2.00 -17.22
CA ARG A 113 8.69 2.67 -17.23
C ARG A 113 8.83 3.68 -18.37
N THR A 114 8.30 3.36 -19.54
CA THR A 114 8.34 4.28 -20.68
C THR A 114 7.46 5.53 -20.50
N ALA A 115 6.43 5.44 -19.67
CA ALA A 115 5.42 6.48 -19.50
C ALA A 115 5.68 7.43 -18.32
N VAL A 116 6.65 7.11 -17.46
CA VAL A 116 6.96 7.87 -16.23
C VAL A 116 8.42 8.33 -16.23
N SER A 117 8.73 9.31 -15.37
CA SER A 117 10.10 9.80 -15.19
C SER A 117 11.02 8.73 -14.56
N ASP A 118 12.33 8.94 -14.66
CA ASP A 118 13.34 8.05 -14.08
C ASP A 118 13.28 7.99 -12.54
N ASP A 119 12.80 9.06 -11.90
CA ASP A 119 12.65 9.15 -10.44
C ASP A 119 11.37 8.45 -9.93
N PHE A 120 10.44 8.10 -10.81
CA PHE A 120 9.22 7.41 -10.42
C PHE A 120 9.48 5.93 -10.13
N VAL A 121 9.16 5.47 -8.92
CA VAL A 121 9.46 4.12 -8.44
C VAL A 121 8.44 3.10 -8.95
N ILE A 122 8.90 2.02 -9.54
CA ILE A 122 8.09 0.88 -9.97
C ILE A 122 8.40 -0.32 -9.09
N ILE A 123 7.41 -0.77 -8.32
CA ILE A 123 7.50 -1.98 -7.49
C ILE A 123 6.70 -3.09 -8.14
N TYR A 124 7.35 -4.20 -8.47
CA TYR A 124 6.67 -5.38 -8.96
C TYR A 124 6.33 -6.32 -7.81
N ARG A 125 5.08 -6.74 -7.74
CA ARG A 125 4.60 -7.77 -6.82
C ARG A 125 4.25 -9.05 -7.57
N THR A 126 4.74 -10.20 -7.10
CA THR A 126 4.25 -11.48 -7.59
C THR A 126 3.47 -12.23 -6.52
N CYS A 127 2.35 -12.81 -6.93
CA CYS A 127 1.52 -13.68 -6.12
C CYS A 127 1.77 -15.17 -6.36
N ALA A 128 2.87 -15.50 -7.04
CA ALA A 128 3.20 -16.90 -7.38
C ALA A 128 3.30 -17.80 -6.14
N GLU A 129 3.93 -17.33 -5.05
CA GLU A 129 4.02 -18.11 -3.80
C GLU A 129 2.67 -18.16 -3.08
N LEU A 130 1.92 -17.06 -3.08
CA LEU A 130 0.58 -16.97 -2.49
C LEU A 130 -0.37 -18.00 -3.12
N TYR A 131 -0.28 -18.19 -4.42
CA TYR A 131 -1.20 -19.02 -5.21
C TYR A 131 -0.63 -20.40 -5.57
N ASP A 132 0.38 -20.88 -4.82
CA ASP A 132 0.94 -22.22 -4.92
C ASP A 132 1.68 -22.56 -6.24
N PHE A 133 2.13 -21.55 -7.00
CA PHE A 133 3.05 -21.75 -8.12
C PHE A 133 4.49 -22.02 -7.66
N GLY A 134 4.77 -21.77 -6.38
CA GLY A 134 6.03 -22.05 -5.71
C GLY A 134 7.05 -20.91 -5.73
N VAL A 135 7.99 -21.00 -4.78
CA VAL A 135 9.02 -19.98 -4.55
C VAL A 135 9.96 -19.80 -5.75
N ASP A 136 10.24 -20.86 -6.50
CA ASP A 136 11.13 -20.79 -7.68
C ASP A 136 10.52 -19.96 -8.81
N GLU A 137 9.22 -20.11 -9.06
CA GLU A 137 8.50 -19.26 -10.02
C GLU A 137 8.44 -17.81 -9.53
N ALA A 138 8.22 -17.58 -8.23
CA ALA A 138 8.26 -16.25 -7.67
C ALA A 138 9.63 -15.57 -7.89
N ILE A 139 10.72 -16.27 -7.60
CA ILE A 139 12.09 -15.78 -7.81
C ILE A 139 12.37 -15.51 -9.28
N ARG A 140 11.95 -16.41 -10.17
CA ARG A 140 12.08 -16.21 -11.62
C ARG A 140 11.41 -14.91 -12.04
N ARG A 141 10.18 -14.67 -11.61
CA ARG A 141 9.39 -13.48 -11.98
C ARG A 141 9.99 -12.18 -11.46
N ILE A 142 10.41 -12.11 -10.19
CA ILE A 142 11.03 -10.88 -9.67
C ILE A 142 12.35 -10.56 -10.35
N ASN A 143 13.13 -11.57 -10.75
CA ASN A 143 14.36 -11.36 -11.51
C ASN A 143 14.10 -10.87 -12.94
N LEU A 144 13.06 -11.37 -13.61
CA LEU A 144 12.63 -10.88 -14.92
C LEU A 144 12.03 -9.46 -14.84
N ALA A 145 11.42 -9.10 -13.70
CA ALA A 145 10.91 -7.73 -13.49
C ALA A 145 12.04 -6.70 -13.49
N LYS A 146 13.22 -7.04 -12.95
CA LYS A 146 14.42 -6.21 -13.08
C LYS A 146 14.81 -5.96 -14.53
N GLU A 147 14.74 -6.99 -15.38
CA GLU A 147 15.03 -6.87 -16.83
C GLU A 147 13.99 -6.01 -17.56
N CYS A 148 12.82 -5.81 -16.94
CA CYS A 148 11.77 -4.91 -17.40
C CYS A 148 11.82 -3.53 -16.76
N SER A 149 12.89 -3.19 -16.00
CA SER A 149 13.14 -1.92 -15.32
C SER A 149 12.20 -1.63 -14.16
N ALA A 150 11.77 -2.66 -13.42
CA ALA A 150 11.25 -2.48 -12.07
C ALA A 150 12.42 -2.14 -11.11
N ASP A 151 12.16 -1.22 -10.17
CA ASP A 151 13.16 -0.75 -9.19
C ASP A 151 13.24 -1.67 -7.98
N TYR A 152 12.09 -2.16 -7.52
CA TYR A 152 11.93 -3.08 -6.40
C TYR A 152 10.98 -4.20 -6.79
N ALA A 153 11.08 -5.31 -6.05
CA ALA A 153 10.08 -6.36 -6.15
C ALA A 153 9.79 -7.00 -4.80
N TYR A 154 8.64 -7.64 -4.68
CA TYR A 154 8.39 -8.53 -3.56
C TYR A 154 7.51 -9.72 -3.95
N VAL A 155 7.66 -10.78 -3.16
CA VAL A 155 6.87 -12.00 -3.25
C VAL A 155 5.80 -11.94 -2.17
N ASP A 156 4.55 -12.05 -2.56
CA ASP A 156 3.44 -12.12 -1.62
C ASP A 156 3.20 -13.56 -1.15
N GLY A 157 2.73 -13.70 0.10
CA GLY A 157 2.35 -15.00 0.64
C GLY A 157 3.50 -15.93 0.97
N ILE A 158 4.69 -15.42 1.31
CA ILE A 158 5.84 -16.23 1.75
C ILE A 158 5.43 -17.10 2.95
N LYS A 159 5.69 -18.41 2.87
CA LYS A 159 5.16 -19.42 3.79
C LYS A 159 6.14 -19.94 4.83
N SER A 160 7.45 -19.69 4.65
CA SER A 160 8.48 -20.20 5.56
C SER A 160 9.72 -19.29 5.61
N VAL A 161 10.55 -19.48 6.65
CA VAL A 161 11.85 -18.80 6.77
C VAL A 161 12.77 -19.25 5.63
N GLU A 162 12.76 -20.51 5.27
CA GLU A 162 13.58 -21.06 4.18
C GLU A 162 13.26 -20.36 2.85
N ASN A 163 11.97 -20.14 2.56
CA ASN A 163 11.56 -19.44 1.35
C ASN A 163 11.97 -17.97 1.40
N LEU A 164 11.82 -17.31 2.57
CA LEU A 164 12.25 -15.93 2.76
C LEU A 164 13.76 -15.76 2.52
N GLU A 165 14.58 -16.65 3.08
CA GLU A 165 16.04 -16.70 2.90
C GLU A 165 16.43 -17.03 1.45
N LYS A 166 15.72 -17.97 0.81
CA LYS A 166 15.96 -18.35 -0.58
C LYS A 166 15.70 -17.16 -1.52
N ILE A 167 14.58 -16.48 -1.35
CA ILE A 167 14.26 -15.27 -2.13
C ILE A 167 15.34 -14.21 -1.95
N SER A 168 15.75 -13.93 -0.71
CA SER A 168 16.80 -12.96 -0.40
C SER A 168 18.14 -13.29 -1.10
N ARG A 169 18.52 -14.57 -1.09
CA ARG A 169 19.78 -15.01 -1.67
C ARG A 169 19.78 -14.99 -3.21
N GLU A 170 18.65 -15.29 -3.84
CA GLU A 170 18.56 -15.54 -5.29
C GLU A 170 17.97 -14.36 -6.07
N ALA A 171 17.40 -13.37 -5.38
CA ALA A 171 16.91 -12.14 -6.01
C ALA A 171 18.06 -11.28 -6.56
N LYS A 172 17.86 -10.78 -7.79
CA LYS A 172 18.76 -9.86 -8.47
C LYS A 172 18.26 -8.41 -8.43
N ILE A 173 17.17 -8.16 -7.74
CA ILE A 173 16.48 -6.88 -7.60
C ILE A 173 16.37 -6.54 -6.11
N PRO A 174 16.42 -5.25 -5.72
CA PRO A 174 16.16 -4.85 -4.35
C PRO A 174 14.78 -5.34 -3.87
N LEU A 175 14.72 -5.84 -2.64
CA LEU A 175 13.55 -6.53 -2.12
C LEU A 175 12.75 -5.66 -1.14
N MET A 176 11.46 -5.66 -1.35
CA MET A 176 10.45 -5.25 -0.39
C MET A 176 9.81 -6.50 0.23
N VAL A 177 9.26 -6.39 1.43
CA VAL A 177 8.54 -7.48 2.10
C VAL A 177 7.21 -6.98 2.66
N ASN A 178 6.18 -7.80 2.51
CA ASN A 178 4.85 -7.54 3.04
C ASN A 178 4.74 -8.11 4.47
N LEU A 179 4.72 -7.23 5.47
CA LEU A 179 4.60 -7.55 6.89
C LEU A 179 3.12 -7.50 7.33
N ASN A 180 2.24 -8.11 6.54
CA ASN A 180 0.82 -8.22 6.86
C ASN A 180 0.62 -9.08 8.12
N GLU A 181 -0.16 -8.60 9.08
CA GLU A 181 -0.39 -9.22 10.39
C GLU A 181 -0.93 -10.65 10.33
N LYS A 182 -1.60 -11.02 9.24
CA LYS A 182 -2.12 -12.37 9.01
C LYS A 182 -1.14 -13.31 8.30
N GLY A 183 -0.10 -12.75 7.68
CA GLY A 183 0.91 -13.51 6.96
C GLY A 183 1.98 -14.09 7.87
N PHE A 184 2.64 -15.16 7.41
CA PHE A 184 3.78 -15.76 8.12
C PHE A 184 4.86 -14.72 8.45
N VAL A 185 5.22 -13.88 7.47
CA VAL A 185 6.28 -12.87 7.61
C VAL A 185 5.89 -11.75 8.58
N GLY A 186 4.59 -11.42 8.68
CA GLY A 186 4.10 -10.39 9.61
C GLY A 186 4.31 -10.73 11.10
N GLY A 187 4.56 -11.99 11.41
CA GLY A 187 4.94 -12.45 12.76
C GLY A 187 6.43 -12.36 13.07
N LEU A 188 7.27 -11.99 12.08
CA LEU A 188 8.72 -11.91 12.27
C LEU A 188 9.15 -10.52 12.76
N PRO A 189 10.19 -10.43 13.63
CA PRO A 189 10.80 -9.17 13.97
C PRO A 189 11.39 -8.46 12.73
N THR A 190 11.20 -7.16 12.61
CA THR A 190 11.72 -6.37 11.48
C THR A 190 13.24 -6.47 11.33
N GLU A 191 13.98 -6.58 12.45
CA GLU A 191 15.44 -6.76 12.44
C GLU A 191 15.87 -8.08 11.79
N GLN A 192 15.11 -9.15 11.94
CA GLN A 192 15.37 -10.42 11.26
C GLN A 192 15.20 -10.28 9.74
N VAL A 193 14.15 -9.61 9.31
CA VAL A 193 13.88 -9.35 7.90
C VAL A 193 14.96 -8.44 7.29
N LYS A 194 15.37 -7.40 8.02
CA LYS A 194 16.44 -6.50 7.62
C LYS A 194 17.78 -7.23 7.48
N ALA A 195 18.10 -8.17 8.38
CA ALA A 195 19.31 -8.99 8.29
C ALA A 195 19.38 -9.86 7.02
N LEU A 196 18.24 -10.10 6.39
CA LEU A 196 18.11 -10.77 5.10
C LEU A 196 18.13 -9.81 3.90
N ASN A 197 18.61 -8.58 4.06
CA ASN A 197 18.73 -7.56 3.00
C ASN A 197 17.40 -7.13 2.35
N TYR A 198 16.29 -7.28 3.02
CA TYR A 198 15.07 -6.61 2.61
C TYR A 198 15.15 -5.13 2.98
N CYS A 199 15.01 -4.25 1.99
CA CYS A 199 15.22 -2.81 2.18
C CYS A 199 13.94 -2.05 2.54
N ILE A 200 12.77 -2.61 2.26
CA ILE A 200 11.47 -1.98 2.55
C ILE A 200 10.57 -2.99 3.27
N GLY A 201 10.07 -2.61 4.43
CA GLY A 201 9.01 -3.33 5.15
C GLY A 201 7.67 -2.63 4.94
N LEU A 202 6.70 -3.33 4.37
CA LEU A 202 5.37 -2.82 4.10
C LEU A 202 4.35 -3.32 5.15
N PHE A 203 3.61 -2.39 5.75
CA PHE A 203 2.47 -2.66 6.64
C PHE A 203 1.18 -2.13 5.98
N PRO A 204 0.57 -2.89 5.05
CA PRO A 204 -0.42 -2.34 4.11
C PRO A 204 -1.77 -2.02 4.74
N ILE A 205 -2.14 -2.69 5.83
CA ILE A 205 -3.49 -2.60 6.44
C ILE A 205 -3.49 -2.31 7.94
N SER A 206 -2.33 -2.24 8.61
CA SER A 206 -2.22 -2.08 10.06
C SER A 206 -3.00 -0.88 10.60
N ALA A 207 -2.83 0.28 9.97
CA ALA A 207 -3.53 1.50 10.38
C ALA A 207 -5.05 1.40 10.18
N MET A 208 -5.50 0.74 9.11
CA MET A 208 -6.91 0.51 8.83
C MET A 208 -7.52 -0.47 9.85
N LEU A 209 -6.82 -1.57 10.17
CA LEU A 209 -7.28 -2.54 11.17
C LEU A 209 -7.40 -1.89 12.56
N ALA A 210 -6.42 -1.07 12.95
CA ALA A 210 -6.46 -0.34 14.21
C ALA A 210 -7.63 0.66 14.27
N ALA A 211 -7.88 1.39 13.17
CA ALA A 211 -9.01 2.31 13.07
C ALA A 211 -10.35 1.58 13.13
N ALA A 212 -10.47 0.44 12.44
CA ALA A 212 -11.68 -0.39 12.46
C ALA A 212 -11.98 -0.90 13.88
N GLN A 213 -10.96 -1.42 14.60
CA GLN A 213 -11.14 -1.88 15.98
C GLN A 213 -11.58 -0.75 16.91
N GLY A 214 -10.97 0.43 16.79
CA GLY A 214 -11.39 1.59 17.58
C GLY A 214 -12.85 1.99 17.32
N MET A 215 -13.30 1.95 16.06
CA MET A 215 -14.71 2.20 15.70
C MET A 215 -15.64 1.12 16.26
N ILE A 216 -15.27 -0.15 16.18
CA ILE A 216 -16.05 -1.27 16.74
C ILE A 216 -16.25 -1.09 18.24
N ASP A 217 -15.17 -0.77 18.98
CA ASP A 217 -15.23 -0.59 20.43
C ASP A 217 -16.15 0.57 20.81
N VAL A 218 -16.02 1.71 20.13
CA VAL A 218 -16.81 2.93 20.44
C VAL A 218 -18.27 2.75 20.05
N LEU A 219 -18.56 2.25 18.87
CA LEU A 219 -19.94 2.07 18.39
C LEU A 219 -20.64 0.95 19.18
N GLY A 220 -19.92 -0.10 19.56
CA GLY A 220 -20.44 -1.15 20.44
C GLY A 220 -20.86 -0.59 21.80
N ALA A 221 -20.00 0.19 22.47
CA ALA A 221 -20.33 0.84 23.74
C ALA A 221 -21.54 1.78 23.62
N LEU A 222 -21.62 2.55 22.54
CA LEU A 222 -22.76 3.43 22.27
C LEU A 222 -24.06 2.64 22.07
N ALA A 223 -24.03 1.55 21.33
CA ALA A 223 -25.20 0.72 21.07
C ALA A 223 -25.73 0.01 22.32
N GLU A 224 -24.83 -0.47 23.18
CA GLU A 224 -25.16 -1.24 24.38
C GLU A 224 -25.52 -0.36 25.58
N GLN A 225 -24.80 0.75 25.78
CA GLN A 225 -24.83 1.54 27.00
C GLN A 225 -25.36 2.97 26.79
N GLY A 226 -25.52 3.41 25.52
CA GLY A 226 -25.91 4.79 25.22
C GLY A 226 -24.83 5.85 25.55
N THR A 227 -23.59 5.41 25.82
CA THR A 227 -22.50 6.30 26.23
C THR A 227 -21.13 5.74 25.81
N THR A 228 -20.13 6.62 25.64
CA THR A 228 -18.74 6.25 25.38
C THR A 228 -17.86 6.22 26.62
N LEU A 229 -18.41 6.40 27.82
CA LEU A 229 -17.62 6.53 29.06
C LEU A 229 -16.66 5.35 29.27
N ALA A 230 -17.07 4.11 28.99
CA ALA A 230 -16.29 2.90 29.18
C ALA A 230 -15.07 2.78 28.24
N VAL A 231 -15.04 3.54 27.16
CA VAL A 231 -13.97 3.49 26.12
C VAL A 231 -13.29 4.84 25.89
N ARG A 232 -13.65 5.85 26.69
CA ARG A 232 -13.21 7.22 26.50
C ARG A 232 -11.69 7.39 26.59
N ASP A 233 -11.03 6.63 27.44
CA ASP A 233 -9.58 6.61 27.64
C ASP A 233 -8.81 6.04 26.45
N LYS A 234 -9.47 5.21 25.63
CA LYS A 234 -8.92 4.66 24.39
C LYS A 234 -9.07 5.61 23.21
N MET A 235 -9.89 6.63 23.31
CA MET A 235 -10.08 7.61 22.25
C MET A 235 -8.95 8.64 22.30
N THR A 236 -8.50 9.11 21.13
CA THR A 236 -7.57 10.25 21.09
C THR A 236 -8.17 11.42 21.84
N ASN A 237 -7.40 11.96 22.81
CA ASN A 237 -7.87 13.10 23.61
C ASN A 237 -8.27 14.25 22.68
N PRO A 238 -9.55 14.60 22.72
CA PRO A 238 -10.17 15.44 21.73
C PRO A 238 -9.64 16.84 21.78
N PRO A 239 -10.22 17.58 21.03
CA PRO A 239 -10.02 17.86 19.62
C PRO A 239 -8.64 18.41 19.37
N THR A 240 -7.91 18.84 20.42
CA THR A 240 -6.65 19.59 20.33
C THR A 240 -5.55 18.84 19.58
N LYS A 241 -5.37 17.54 19.83
CA LYS A 241 -4.34 16.75 19.13
C LYS A 241 -4.69 16.60 17.64
N ILE A 242 -5.93 16.24 17.34
CA ILE A 242 -6.39 16.11 15.95
C ILE A 242 -6.37 17.46 15.24
N HIS A 243 -6.83 18.53 15.88
CA HIS A 243 -6.81 19.89 15.31
C HIS A 243 -5.39 20.34 14.96
N ARG A 244 -4.41 20.06 15.84
CA ARG A 244 -2.99 20.34 15.58
C ARG A 244 -2.48 19.58 14.37
N MET A 245 -2.69 18.25 14.33
CA MET A 245 -2.28 17.39 13.23
C MET A 245 -2.92 17.80 11.90
N MET A 246 -4.16 18.30 11.93
CA MET A 246 -4.84 18.78 10.72
C MET A 246 -4.46 20.23 10.36
N GLY A 247 -3.55 20.87 11.11
CA GLY A 247 -3.05 22.21 10.81
C GLY A 247 -4.01 23.34 11.18
N GLN A 248 -5.04 23.08 11.99
CA GLN A 248 -6.04 24.10 12.35
C GLN A 248 -5.42 25.34 12.98
N PHE A 249 -4.48 25.16 13.92
CA PHE A 249 -3.86 26.29 14.62
C PHE A 249 -3.02 27.17 13.69
N SER A 250 -2.25 26.53 12.80
CA SER A 250 -1.46 27.27 11.81
C SER A 250 -2.34 28.04 10.82
N LEU A 251 -3.49 27.48 10.42
CA LEU A 251 -4.45 28.17 9.56
C LEU A 251 -5.08 29.37 10.30
N VAL A 252 -5.47 29.19 11.57
CA VAL A 252 -6.01 30.28 12.40
C VAL A 252 -4.99 31.41 12.52
N GLU A 253 -3.75 31.09 12.90
CA GLU A 253 -2.69 32.10 13.04
C GLU A 253 -2.46 32.86 11.73
N LYS A 254 -2.35 32.12 10.60
CA LYS A 254 -2.10 32.70 9.27
C LYS A 254 -3.21 33.66 8.81
N TYR A 255 -4.47 33.35 9.12
CA TYR A 255 -5.61 34.09 8.57
C TYR A 255 -6.29 35.05 9.57
N THR A 256 -5.98 34.97 10.89
CA THR A 256 -6.52 35.91 11.90
C THR A 256 -6.36 37.38 11.54
N PRO A 257 -5.22 37.87 10.94
CA PRO A 257 -5.10 39.27 10.56
C PRO A 257 -6.19 39.78 9.61
N TYR A 258 -6.76 38.92 8.79
CA TYR A 258 -7.81 39.29 7.82
C TYR A 258 -9.22 39.41 8.43
N TYR A 259 -9.41 39.07 9.68
CA TYR A 259 -10.68 39.21 10.39
C TYR A 259 -10.74 40.41 11.35
N ASN A 260 -9.63 41.16 11.47
CA ASN A 260 -9.51 42.29 12.36
C ASN A 260 -9.50 43.64 11.60
N GLU A 261 -9.80 43.61 10.30
CA GLU A 261 -10.07 44.77 9.45
C GLU A 261 -11.59 44.94 9.24
#